data_6332beb986b4052258dec18dbf28d423
#
_entry.id   6332beb986b4052258dec18dbf28d423
#
_cell.length_a   1.000
_cell.length_b   1.000
_cell.length_c   1.000
_cell.angle_alpha   90.00
_cell.angle_beta   90.00
_cell.angle_gamma   90.00
#
_symmetry.space_group_name_H-M   'P 1'
#
loop_
_entity.id
_entity.type
_entity.pdbx_description
1 polymer ?
#
loop_
_entity_poly.entity_id
_entity_poly.type
_entity_poly.pdbx_seq_one_letter_code
_entity_poly.pdbx_strand_id
1 'polypeptide(L)'
;MALPDEAASCPSFFRQVTGGIFNQCTVMIFDAINLPQSDFQLALRAIEDCQEPRYQSDLDPVINAVTSRQREYIAGRVLARELLDRIGVNAQIIASGPKREPLWPTGIVGSISHNERSCAVVVAQNSVVTSVGIDIETIGRIDRHLWANLFTEEETEHLQQLEPAAQSRQATVLFSIKEAFYKYQYPITQGWVGFRDVSVHQEDASSYRLTAQISDATLASNVLALVEPVGADQVIALVVDQAVPKRLDIN
;
A
#
# COMPACT_ATOMS: atom_id res chain seq x y z
N MET A 1 36.53 26.55 11.86
CA MET A 1 35.32 26.54 12.69
C MET A 1 34.30 25.76 11.87
N ALA A 2 34.21 24.44 12.12
CA ALA A 2 33.38 23.50 11.38
C ALA A 2 31.98 23.57 11.94
N LEU A 3 30.97 23.67 11.04
CA LEU A 3 29.57 23.57 11.38
C LEU A 3 29.23 22.11 11.72
N PRO A 4 28.41 21.84 12.71
CA PRO A 4 28.03 20.48 13.05
C PRO A 4 27.04 19.93 11.99
N ASP A 5 27.33 18.73 11.54
CA ASP A 5 26.52 17.85 10.71
C ASP A 5 25.35 17.35 11.58
N GLU A 6 24.25 18.10 11.65
CA GLU A 6 22.99 17.62 12.20
C GLU A 6 22.18 16.93 11.08
N ALA A 7 22.58 15.71 10.77
CA ALA A 7 21.66 14.75 10.18
C ALA A 7 20.61 14.41 11.25
N ALA A 8 19.53 15.20 11.31
CA ALA A 8 18.36 14.89 12.11
C ALA A 8 17.83 13.52 11.65
N SER A 9 18.02 12.51 12.48
CA SER A 9 17.41 11.19 12.31
C SER A 9 15.90 11.36 12.41
N CYS A 10 15.25 11.38 11.27
CA CYS A 10 13.79 11.24 11.20
C CYS A 10 13.41 9.94 11.91
N PRO A 11 12.49 9.93 12.89
CA PRO A 11 12.06 8.69 13.51
C PRO A 11 11.40 7.85 12.41
N SER A 12 12.00 6.71 12.07
CA SER A 12 11.39 5.75 11.17
C SER A 12 10.17 5.16 11.86
N PHE A 13 8.99 5.42 11.31
CA PHE A 13 7.71 4.84 11.78
C PHE A 13 7.59 3.33 11.50
N PHE A 14 8.68 2.71 11.04
CA PHE A 14 8.73 1.28 10.72
C PHE A 14 9.77 0.55 11.55
N ARG A 15 9.39 -0.59 12.10
CA ARG A 15 10.32 -1.60 12.56
C ARG A 15 10.41 -2.73 11.56
N GLN A 16 11.61 -2.95 11.03
CA GLN A 16 11.95 -4.15 10.30
C GLN A 16 12.14 -5.29 11.30
N VAL A 17 11.25 -6.28 11.30
CA VAL A 17 11.42 -7.49 12.10
C VAL A 17 11.88 -8.62 11.18
N THR A 18 13.19 -8.86 11.19
CA THR A 18 13.78 -10.06 10.59
C THR A 18 13.79 -11.15 11.67
N GLY A 19 12.95 -12.16 11.52
CA GLY A 19 12.97 -13.28 12.47
C GLY A 19 11.90 -14.33 12.20
N GLY A 20 12.34 -15.57 12.05
CA GLY A 20 11.51 -16.77 11.93
C GLY A 20 11.65 -17.48 10.59
N ILE A 21 11.22 -18.72 10.52
CA ILE A 21 11.37 -19.78 9.52
C ILE A 21 11.10 -19.40 8.04
N PHE A 22 10.73 -18.14 7.76
CA PHE A 22 10.51 -17.57 6.43
C PHE A 22 11.70 -16.70 6.04
N ASN A 23 12.71 -17.32 5.45
CA ASN A 23 13.83 -16.62 4.82
C ASN A 23 13.28 -15.57 3.83
N GLN A 24 13.74 -14.30 3.97
CA GLN A 24 13.63 -13.21 2.98
C GLN A 24 12.31 -12.42 2.90
N CYS A 25 11.45 -12.42 3.92
CA CYS A 25 10.30 -11.51 3.99
C CYS A 25 10.56 -10.41 5.04
N THR A 26 10.50 -9.15 4.63
CA THR A 26 10.51 -8.01 5.56
C THR A 26 9.07 -7.76 6.02
N VAL A 27 8.76 -8.10 7.27
CA VAL A 27 7.52 -7.68 7.91
C VAL A 27 7.69 -6.23 8.33
N MET A 28 6.76 -5.38 7.92
CA MET A 28 6.76 -3.97 8.26
C MET A 28 5.73 -3.74 9.38
N ILE A 29 6.14 -3.00 10.40
CA ILE A 29 5.28 -2.56 11.49
C ILE A 29 5.15 -1.06 11.36
N PHE A 30 3.91 -0.59 11.24
CA PHE A 30 3.59 0.83 11.28
C PHE A 30 3.31 1.21 12.72
N ASP A 31 4.26 1.84 13.40
CA ASP A 31 4.05 2.34 14.77
C ASP A 31 2.92 3.39 14.84
N ALA A 32 2.63 4.06 13.71
CA ALA A 32 1.52 5.00 13.58
C ALA A 32 0.14 4.32 13.56
N ILE A 33 0.09 3.00 13.29
CA ILE A 33 -1.15 2.22 13.29
C ILE A 33 -1.16 1.38 14.55
N ASN A 34 -1.88 1.84 15.56
CA ASN A 34 -2.02 1.13 16.83
C ASN A 34 -3.00 -0.04 16.72
N LEU A 35 -2.71 -1.00 15.82
CA LEU A 35 -3.49 -2.21 15.63
C LEU A 35 -2.68 -3.45 16.09
N PRO A 36 -3.34 -4.44 16.72
CA PRO A 36 -2.68 -5.69 17.08
C PRO A 36 -2.14 -6.43 15.84
N GLN A 37 -0.93 -6.96 15.93
CA GLN A 37 -0.34 -7.75 14.83
C GLN A 37 -1.13 -9.03 14.50
N SER A 38 -1.94 -9.53 15.43
CA SER A 38 -2.89 -10.60 15.19
C SER A 38 -3.99 -10.25 14.20
N ASP A 39 -4.26 -8.94 14.01
CA ASP A 39 -5.41 -8.45 13.26
C ASP A 39 -5.01 -7.66 12.02
N PHE A 40 -3.74 -7.26 11.94
CA PHE A 40 -3.17 -6.49 10.83
C PHE A 40 -1.75 -6.95 10.52
N GLN A 41 -1.50 -7.31 9.26
CA GLN A 41 -0.18 -7.71 8.78
C GLN A 41 0.16 -6.99 7.49
N LEU A 42 1.39 -6.48 7.39
CA LEU A 42 1.96 -5.93 6.17
C LEU A 42 3.35 -6.52 5.95
N ALA A 43 3.64 -6.91 4.72
CA ALA A 43 4.96 -7.39 4.35
C ALA A 43 5.37 -6.94 2.95
N LEU A 44 6.69 -6.84 2.78
CA LEU A 44 7.38 -6.57 1.54
C LEU A 44 8.32 -7.74 1.23
N ARG A 45 8.40 -8.12 -0.05
CA ARG A 45 9.33 -9.16 -0.55
C ARG A 45 9.87 -8.78 -1.92
N ALA A 46 11.14 -9.07 -2.17
CA ALA A 46 11.71 -9.00 -3.52
C ALA A 46 11.06 -10.06 -4.42
N ILE A 47 10.75 -9.71 -5.68
CA ILE A 47 10.13 -10.65 -6.63
C ILE A 47 11.04 -11.86 -6.89
N GLU A 48 12.35 -11.67 -6.91
CA GLU A 48 13.35 -12.73 -7.10
C GLU A 48 13.37 -13.76 -5.97
N ASP A 49 12.94 -13.35 -4.76
CA ASP A 49 12.86 -14.20 -3.57
C ASP A 49 11.52 -14.93 -3.44
N CYS A 50 10.60 -14.73 -4.39
CA CYS A 50 9.30 -15.36 -4.34
C CYS A 50 9.41 -16.82 -4.80
N GLN A 51 8.80 -17.69 -3.98
CA GLN A 51 8.74 -19.11 -4.25
C GLN A 51 7.86 -19.41 -5.47
N GLU A 52 8.03 -20.61 -6.02
CA GLU A 52 7.17 -21.19 -7.05
C GLU A 52 5.69 -21.18 -6.59
N PRO A 53 4.74 -21.15 -7.52
CA PRO A 53 3.32 -21.16 -7.19
C PRO A 53 2.97 -22.38 -6.33
N ARG A 54 2.30 -22.16 -5.22
CA ARG A 54 1.91 -23.22 -4.31
C ARG A 54 0.73 -24.03 -4.85
N TYR A 55 -0.08 -23.42 -5.70
CA TYR A 55 -1.27 -24.00 -6.29
C TYR A 55 -1.36 -23.67 -7.77
N GLN A 56 -1.92 -24.58 -8.56
CA GLN A 56 -2.16 -24.35 -10.00
C GLN A 56 -3.07 -23.15 -10.24
N SER A 57 -4.03 -22.91 -9.35
CA SER A 57 -4.91 -21.74 -9.38
C SER A 57 -4.18 -20.38 -9.28
N ASP A 58 -2.93 -20.35 -8.85
CA ASP A 58 -2.10 -19.13 -8.88
C ASP A 58 -1.57 -18.85 -10.29
N LEU A 59 -1.43 -19.87 -11.14
CA LEU A 59 -0.97 -19.72 -12.52
C LEU A 59 -2.11 -19.46 -13.51
N ASP A 60 -3.26 -20.07 -13.30
CA ASP A 60 -4.37 -20.04 -14.27
C ASP A 60 -4.73 -18.63 -14.76
N PRO A 61 -4.84 -17.59 -13.89
CA PRO A 61 -5.19 -16.24 -14.33
C PRO A 61 -4.11 -15.55 -15.17
N VAL A 62 -2.87 -16.03 -15.12
CA VAL A 62 -1.70 -15.41 -15.76
C VAL A 62 -0.95 -16.38 -16.69
N ILE A 63 -1.50 -17.55 -16.99
CA ILE A 63 -0.82 -18.61 -17.76
C ILE A 63 -0.35 -18.14 -19.15
N ASN A 64 -1.08 -17.21 -19.76
CA ASN A 64 -0.75 -16.63 -21.06
C ASN A 64 -0.01 -15.28 -20.95
N ALA A 65 0.32 -14.84 -19.74
CA ALA A 65 1.06 -13.60 -19.54
C ALA A 65 2.57 -13.82 -19.73
N VAL A 66 3.31 -12.73 -19.95
CA VAL A 66 4.78 -12.79 -19.98
C VAL A 66 5.32 -13.20 -18.60
N THR A 67 6.50 -13.81 -18.57
CA THR A 67 7.09 -14.40 -17.37
C THR A 67 7.22 -13.40 -16.20
N SER A 68 7.55 -12.13 -16.48
CA SER A 68 7.60 -11.10 -15.44
C SER A 68 6.24 -10.93 -14.76
N ARG A 69 5.18 -10.83 -15.54
CA ARG A 69 3.81 -10.69 -15.02
C ARG A 69 3.35 -11.92 -14.23
N GLN A 70 3.73 -13.11 -14.66
CA GLN A 70 3.45 -14.35 -13.91
C GLN A 70 4.13 -14.29 -12.53
N ARG A 71 5.43 -13.94 -12.48
CA ARG A 71 6.19 -13.83 -11.22
C ARG A 71 5.57 -12.81 -10.27
N GLU A 72 5.25 -11.62 -10.76
CA GLU A 72 4.60 -10.56 -9.97
C GLU A 72 3.29 -11.04 -9.35
N TYR A 73 2.44 -11.67 -10.16
CA TYR A 73 1.14 -12.16 -9.72
C TYR A 73 1.27 -13.26 -8.66
N ILE A 74 2.14 -14.25 -8.92
CA ILE A 74 2.42 -15.36 -7.99
C ILE A 74 2.99 -14.83 -6.69
N ALA A 75 3.96 -13.91 -6.76
CA ALA A 75 4.56 -13.28 -5.58
C ALA A 75 3.49 -12.68 -4.66
N GLY A 76 2.56 -11.91 -5.23
CA GLY A 76 1.45 -11.33 -4.47
C GLY A 76 0.57 -12.36 -3.80
N ARG A 77 0.22 -13.43 -4.50
CA ARG A 77 -0.66 -14.48 -3.96
C ARG A 77 0.02 -15.34 -2.88
N VAL A 78 1.29 -15.69 -3.08
CA VAL A 78 2.08 -16.43 -2.09
C VAL A 78 2.24 -15.61 -0.82
N LEU A 79 2.67 -14.35 -0.94
CA LEU A 79 2.85 -13.46 0.21
C LEU A 79 1.53 -13.20 0.96
N ALA A 80 0.43 -12.99 0.23
CA ALA A 80 -0.88 -12.78 0.84
C ALA A 80 -1.32 -13.99 1.68
N ARG A 81 -1.13 -15.22 1.20
CA ARG A 81 -1.45 -16.43 1.99
C ARG A 81 -0.59 -16.55 3.24
N GLU A 82 0.70 -16.26 3.15
CA GLU A 82 1.58 -16.29 4.32
C GLU A 82 1.12 -15.28 5.40
N LEU A 83 0.65 -14.10 4.98
CA LEU A 83 0.12 -13.12 5.93
C LEU A 83 -1.23 -13.56 6.53
N LEU A 84 -2.09 -14.17 5.71
CA LEU A 84 -3.35 -14.75 6.19
C LEU A 84 -3.12 -15.86 7.21
N ASP A 85 -2.15 -16.75 6.96
CA ASP A 85 -1.77 -17.80 7.91
C ASP A 85 -1.32 -17.21 9.26
N ARG A 86 -0.61 -16.06 9.26
CA ARG A 86 -0.16 -15.38 10.50
C ARG A 86 -1.30 -14.82 11.35
N ILE A 87 -2.40 -14.41 10.70
CA ILE A 87 -3.62 -13.96 11.42
C ILE A 87 -4.63 -15.10 11.65
N GLY A 88 -4.19 -16.37 11.46
CA GLY A 88 -4.99 -17.57 11.73
C GLY A 88 -6.03 -17.89 10.64
N VAL A 89 -5.92 -17.31 9.45
CA VAL A 89 -6.83 -17.54 8.33
C VAL A 89 -6.18 -18.42 7.27
N ASN A 90 -6.60 -19.67 7.20
CA ASN A 90 -6.10 -20.62 6.19
C ASN A 90 -6.86 -20.44 4.88
N ALA A 91 -6.28 -19.69 3.93
CA ALA A 91 -6.84 -19.49 2.60
C ALA A 91 -5.99 -20.19 1.54
N GLN A 92 -6.53 -21.24 0.94
CA GLN A 92 -5.84 -21.95 -0.15
C GLN A 92 -5.81 -21.14 -1.44
N ILE A 93 -6.90 -20.45 -1.76
CA ILE A 93 -7.08 -19.70 -3.01
C ILE A 93 -7.48 -18.27 -2.69
N ILE A 94 -6.79 -17.30 -3.30
CA ILE A 94 -7.19 -15.89 -3.36
C ILE A 94 -7.50 -15.60 -4.82
N ALA A 95 -8.77 -15.74 -5.20
CA ALA A 95 -9.21 -15.54 -6.58
C ALA A 95 -9.09 -14.07 -7.01
N SER A 96 -9.26 -13.82 -8.31
CA SER A 96 -9.35 -12.47 -8.86
C SER A 96 -10.79 -12.16 -9.27
N GLY A 97 -11.26 -10.98 -8.92
CA GLY A 97 -12.54 -10.46 -9.37
C GLY A 97 -12.50 -9.92 -10.81
N PRO A 98 -13.62 -9.36 -11.30
CA PRO A 98 -13.78 -8.89 -12.68
C PRO A 98 -12.82 -7.76 -13.06
N LYS A 99 -12.40 -6.96 -12.08
CA LYS A 99 -11.42 -5.87 -12.26
C LYS A 99 -10.00 -6.29 -11.85
N ARG A 100 -9.76 -7.61 -11.70
CA ARG A 100 -8.49 -8.22 -11.28
C ARG A 100 -8.14 -7.96 -9.80
N GLU A 101 -9.07 -7.40 -9.03
CA GLU A 101 -8.94 -7.24 -7.59
C GLU A 101 -8.86 -8.60 -6.88
N PRO A 102 -8.09 -8.74 -5.79
CA PRO A 102 -8.08 -9.96 -5.00
C PRO A 102 -9.41 -10.14 -4.25
N LEU A 103 -9.98 -11.34 -4.33
CA LEU A 103 -11.16 -11.73 -3.57
C LEU A 103 -10.71 -12.35 -2.24
N TRP A 104 -10.82 -11.57 -1.18
CA TRP A 104 -10.39 -11.97 0.16
C TRP A 104 -11.37 -12.92 0.84
N PRO A 105 -10.91 -13.78 1.78
CA PRO A 105 -11.80 -14.57 2.61
C PRO A 105 -12.77 -13.71 3.42
N THR A 106 -13.92 -14.29 3.79
CA THR A 106 -14.90 -13.61 4.64
C THR A 106 -14.26 -13.11 5.94
N GLY A 107 -14.53 -11.86 6.31
CA GLY A 107 -13.96 -11.24 7.50
C GLY A 107 -12.58 -10.61 7.29
N ILE A 108 -12.01 -10.71 6.09
CA ILE A 108 -10.71 -10.15 5.76
C ILE A 108 -10.84 -9.05 4.72
N VAL A 109 -10.03 -8.01 4.88
CA VAL A 109 -9.73 -6.99 3.89
C VAL A 109 -8.23 -7.03 3.57
N GLY A 110 -7.84 -6.59 2.39
CA GLY A 110 -6.42 -6.58 2.05
C GLY A 110 -6.16 -5.91 0.70
N SER A 111 -4.88 -5.73 0.41
CA SER A 111 -4.43 -5.13 -0.84
C SER A 111 -3.07 -5.69 -1.24
N ILE A 112 -2.84 -5.79 -2.54
CA ILE A 112 -1.60 -6.27 -3.14
C ILE A 112 -1.10 -5.21 -4.13
N SER A 113 0.18 -4.89 -4.05
CA SER A 113 0.88 -4.11 -5.06
C SER A 113 2.22 -4.73 -5.39
N HIS A 114 2.72 -4.43 -6.56
CA HIS A 114 4.04 -4.87 -7.02
C HIS A 114 4.57 -3.91 -8.08
N ASN A 115 5.88 -3.84 -8.14
CA ASN A 115 6.61 -3.32 -9.29
C ASN A 115 7.54 -4.42 -9.83
N GLU A 116 8.48 -4.08 -10.70
CA GLU A 116 9.40 -5.06 -11.32
C GLU A 116 10.30 -5.80 -10.31
N ARG A 117 10.54 -5.22 -9.11
CA ARG A 117 11.49 -5.72 -8.11
C ARG A 117 10.86 -6.22 -6.82
N SER A 118 9.73 -5.66 -6.44
CA SER A 118 9.17 -5.84 -5.12
C SER A 118 7.67 -6.09 -5.17
N CYS A 119 7.19 -6.91 -4.24
CA CYS A 119 5.79 -7.12 -3.96
C CYS A 119 5.48 -6.71 -2.54
N ALA A 120 4.42 -5.93 -2.36
CA ALA A 120 3.90 -5.49 -1.07
C ALA A 120 2.47 -6.00 -0.88
N VAL A 121 2.18 -6.50 0.31
CA VAL A 121 0.85 -7.03 0.67
C VAL A 121 0.48 -6.56 2.06
N VAL A 122 -0.76 -6.15 2.22
CA VAL A 122 -1.41 -5.90 3.50
C VAL A 122 -2.66 -6.76 3.61
N VAL A 123 -2.89 -7.34 4.80
CA VAL A 123 -4.13 -8.02 5.16
C VAL A 123 -4.55 -7.59 6.56
N ALA A 124 -5.86 -7.46 6.78
CA ALA A 124 -6.42 -7.12 8.07
C ALA A 124 -7.77 -7.79 8.29
N GLN A 125 -8.15 -7.95 9.56
CA GLN A 125 -9.53 -8.30 9.91
C GLN A 125 -10.44 -7.09 9.67
N ASN A 126 -11.61 -7.29 9.06
CA ASN A 126 -12.58 -6.23 8.81
C ASN A 126 -13.28 -5.71 10.08
N SER A 127 -13.00 -6.33 11.22
CA SER A 127 -13.43 -5.86 12.54
C SER A 127 -12.60 -4.69 13.06
N VAL A 128 -11.36 -4.50 12.53
CA VAL A 128 -10.43 -3.46 12.99
C VAL A 128 -10.27 -2.31 11.99
N VAL A 129 -10.45 -2.58 10.69
CA VAL A 129 -10.45 -1.56 9.63
C VAL A 129 -11.53 -1.89 8.61
N THR A 130 -12.10 -0.88 7.96
CA THR A 130 -13.15 -1.09 6.94
C THR A 130 -12.54 -1.58 5.63
N SER A 131 -11.40 -1.03 5.25
CA SER A 131 -10.63 -1.39 4.05
C SER A 131 -9.16 -0.98 4.21
N VAL A 132 -8.32 -1.48 3.33
CA VAL A 132 -6.90 -1.10 3.23
C VAL A 132 -6.46 -1.05 1.78
N GLY A 133 -5.57 -0.13 1.47
CA GLY A 133 -4.93 -0.04 0.16
C GLY A 133 -3.42 0.09 0.29
N ILE A 134 -2.68 -0.61 -0.53
CA ILE A 134 -1.21 -0.55 -0.56
C ILE A 134 -0.73 -0.31 -1.97
N ASP A 135 0.34 0.49 -2.08
CA ASP A 135 1.04 0.66 -3.34
C ASP A 135 2.56 0.74 -3.14
N ILE A 136 3.33 0.27 -4.12
CA ILE A 136 4.79 0.35 -4.12
C ILE A 136 5.28 0.80 -5.48
N GLU A 137 6.07 1.89 -5.49
CA GLU A 137 6.55 2.50 -6.71
C GLU A 137 8.07 2.76 -6.70
N THR A 138 8.66 2.74 -7.89
CA THR A 138 10.05 3.16 -8.09
C THR A 138 10.09 4.66 -8.35
N ILE A 139 10.92 5.38 -7.58
CA ILE A 139 11.09 6.83 -7.72
C ILE A 139 11.58 7.16 -9.13
N GLY A 140 10.95 8.17 -9.75
CA GLY A 140 11.35 8.66 -11.06
C GLY A 140 10.60 8.05 -12.24
N ARG A 141 9.64 7.17 -12.02
CA ARG A 141 8.83 6.58 -13.11
C ARG A 141 7.67 7.45 -13.57
N ILE A 142 7.33 8.50 -12.82
CA ILE A 142 6.21 9.39 -13.15
C ILE A 142 6.70 10.57 -13.98
N ASP A 143 6.57 10.44 -15.29
CA ASP A 143 6.94 11.49 -16.22
C ASP A 143 6.08 12.74 -16.06
N ARG A 144 6.71 13.92 -16.22
CA ARG A 144 6.04 15.22 -16.08
C ARG A 144 4.85 15.40 -17.05
N HIS A 145 4.88 14.80 -18.22
CA HIS A 145 3.77 14.87 -19.19
C HIS A 145 2.48 14.18 -18.68
N LEU A 146 2.57 13.30 -17.67
CA LEU A 146 1.43 12.63 -17.05
C LEU A 146 0.77 13.46 -15.95
N TRP A 147 1.46 14.49 -15.41
CA TRP A 147 1.02 15.24 -14.24
C TRP A 147 -0.39 15.84 -14.39
N ALA A 148 -0.70 16.38 -15.55
CA ALA A 148 -2.03 16.97 -15.84
C ALA A 148 -3.18 15.95 -15.71
N ASN A 149 -2.90 14.65 -15.84
CA ASN A 149 -3.87 13.58 -15.71
C ASN A 149 -3.90 12.96 -14.30
N LEU A 150 -2.79 13.07 -13.56
CA LEU A 150 -2.61 12.41 -12.28
C LEU A 150 -2.82 13.33 -11.08
N PHE A 151 -2.47 14.61 -11.21
CA PHE A 151 -2.43 15.52 -10.08
C PHE A 151 -3.45 16.64 -10.21
N THR A 152 -3.93 17.15 -9.10
CA THR A 152 -4.75 18.35 -9.05
C THR A 152 -3.91 19.58 -9.45
N GLU A 153 -4.55 20.71 -9.68
CA GLU A 153 -3.83 21.96 -9.97
C GLU A 153 -2.90 22.35 -8.82
N GLU A 154 -3.40 22.30 -7.59
CA GLU A 154 -2.63 22.61 -6.37
C GLU A 154 -1.41 21.69 -6.22
N GLU A 155 -1.58 20.36 -6.38
CA GLU A 155 -0.47 19.39 -6.33
C GLU A 155 0.56 19.67 -7.42
N THR A 156 0.10 20.01 -8.62
CA THR A 156 0.98 20.33 -9.75
C THR A 156 1.77 21.62 -9.52
N GLU A 157 1.14 22.66 -8.97
CA GLU A 157 1.81 23.91 -8.60
C GLU A 157 2.84 23.67 -7.51
N HIS A 158 2.50 22.88 -6.48
CA HIS A 158 3.45 22.49 -5.45
C HIS A 158 4.67 21.75 -6.02
N LEU A 159 4.45 20.74 -6.87
CA LEU A 159 5.52 20.01 -7.53
C LEU A 159 6.45 20.92 -8.33
N GLN A 160 5.91 21.92 -9.04
CA GLN A 160 6.70 22.84 -9.87
C GLN A 160 7.63 23.74 -9.05
N GLN A 161 7.35 23.95 -7.78
CA GLN A 161 8.18 24.77 -6.88
C GLN A 161 9.37 24.00 -6.29
N LEU A 162 9.39 22.68 -6.41
CA LEU A 162 10.45 21.84 -5.87
C LEU A 162 11.65 21.75 -6.82
N GLU A 163 12.83 21.46 -6.27
CA GLU A 163 14.01 21.10 -7.05
C GLU A 163 13.79 19.79 -7.83
N PRO A 164 14.43 19.59 -9.00
CA PRO A 164 14.14 18.46 -9.89
C PRO A 164 14.16 17.08 -9.24
N ALA A 165 15.12 16.81 -8.35
CA ALA A 165 15.21 15.54 -7.63
C ALA A 165 14.04 15.36 -6.65
N ALA A 166 13.66 16.43 -5.95
CA ALA A 166 12.51 16.44 -5.04
C ALA A 166 11.19 16.35 -5.80
N GLN A 167 11.08 16.99 -6.99
CA GLN A 167 9.91 16.86 -7.86
C GLN A 167 9.63 15.40 -8.22
N SER A 168 10.66 14.69 -8.68
CA SER A 168 10.56 13.29 -9.10
C SER A 168 10.12 12.39 -7.97
N ARG A 169 10.71 12.58 -6.79
CA ARG A 169 10.34 11.84 -5.58
C ARG A 169 8.90 12.14 -5.15
N GLN A 170 8.54 13.42 -5.04
CA GLN A 170 7.22 13.83 -4.56
C GLN A 170 6.11 13.42 -5.55
N ALA A 171 6.34 13.51 -6.85
CA ALA A 171 5.41 13.03 -7.86
C ALA A 171 5.15 11.52 -7.71
N THR A 172 6.19 10.73 -7.43
CA THR A 172 6.04 9.29 -7.18
C THR A 172 5.26 9.03 -5.88
N VAL A 173 5.53 9.79 -4.80
CA VAL A 173 4.80 9.69 -3.53
C VAL A 173 3.31 9.97 -3.73
N LEU A 174 2.96 11.09 -4.36
CA LEU A 174 1.56 11.46 -4.63
C LEU A 174 0.84 10.41 -5.47
N PHE A 175 1.50 9.90 -6.52
CA PHE A 175 0.95 8.84 -7.37
C PHE A 175 0.69 7.56 -6.57
N SER A 176 1.68 7.09 -5.80
CA SER A 176 1.56 5.88 -4.99
C SER A 176 0.44 5.99 -3.93
N ILE A 177 0.28 7.17 -3.30
CA ILE A 177 -0.85 7.42 -2.39
C ILE A 177 -2.19 7.29 -3.13
N LYS A 178 -2.33 7.87 -4.31
CA LYS A 178 -3.58 7.84 -5.10
C LYS A 178 -3.91 6.43 -5.60
N GLU A 179 -2.91 5.64 -6.00
CA GLU A 179 -3.07 4.22 -6.33
C GLU A 179 -3.50 3.40 -5.10
N ALA A 180 -2.85 3.62 -3.94
CA ALA A 180 -3.24 2.98 -2.70
C ALA A 180 -4.67 3.38 -2.28
N PHE A 181 -5.05 4.64 -2.46
CA PHE A 181 -6.41 5.10 -2.20
C PHE A 181 -7.43 4.44 -3.14
N TYR A 182 -7.13 4.28 -4.42
CA TYR A 182 -8.01 3.57 -5.35
C TYR A 182 -8.24 2.12 -4.86
N LYS A 183 -7.19 1.42 -4.43
CA LYS A 183 -7.29 0.06 -3.89
C LYS A 183 -8.05 0.00 -2.56
N TYR A 184 -7.97 1.05 -1.74
CA TYR A 184 -8.73 1.19 -0.50
C TYR A 184 -10.23 1.41 -0.75
N GLN A 185 -10.58 2.35 -1.64
CA GLN A 185 -11.96 2.78 -1.85
C GLN A 185 -12.77 1.81 -2.72
N TYR A 186 -12.14 1.14 -3.70
CA TYR A 186 -12.85 0.31 -4.68
C TYR A 186 -13.65 -0.84 -4.04
N PRO A 187 -13.15 -1.60 -3.06
CA PRO A 187 -13.95 -2.63 -2.39
C PRO A 187 -15.21 -2.07 -1.71
N ILE A 188 -15.20 -0.81 -1.27
CA ILE A 188 -16.31 -0.15 -0.57
C ILE A 188 -17.35 0.36 -1.58
N THR A 189 -16.90 1.13 -2.56
CA THR A 189 -17.81 1.88 -3.45
C THR A 189 -18.14 1.15 -4.74
N GLN A 190 -17.30 0.21 -5.17
CA GLN A 190 -17.33 -0.42 -6.51
C GLN A 190 -17.33 0.60 -7.66
N GLY A 191 -17.02 1.87 -7.33
CA GLY A 191 -17.02 3.01 -8.22
C GLY A 191 -15.64 3.35 -8.79
N TRP A 192 -15.65 4.04 -9.92
CA TRP A 192 -14.44 4.65 -10.45
C TRP A 192 -14.20 5.99 -9.77
N VAL A 193 -12.99 6.19 -9.29
CA VAL A 193 -12.49 7.47 -8.77
C VAL A 193 -11.26 7.84 -9.57
N GLY A 194 -11.27 8.98 -10.21
CA GLY A 194 -10.14 9.49 -10.97
C GLY A 194 -9.04 10.03 -10.05
N PHE A 195 -7.80 10.05 -10.53
CA PHE A 195 -6.68 10.59 -9.76
C PHE A 195 -6.87 12.04 -9.32
N ARG A 196 -7.55 12.85 -10.14
CA ARG A 196 -7.79 14.28 -9.86
C ARG A 196 -9.00 14.52 -8.93
N ASP A 197 -9.81 13.48 -8.69
CA ASP A 197 -10.93 13.55 -7.75
C ASP A 197 -10.47 13.38 -6.30
N VAL A 198 -9.17 13.13 -6.09
CA VAL A 198 -8.55 12.97 -4.78
C VAL A 198 -7.42 13.98 -4.64
N SER A 199 -7.50 14.81 -3.60
CA SER A 199 -6.43 15.72 -3.19
C SER A 199 -5.64 15.11 -2.04
N VAL A 200 -4.32 15.24 -2.08
CA VAL A 200 -3.38 14.69 -1.09
C VAL A 200 -2.67 15.85 -0.40
N HIS A 201 -2.84 15.97 0.90
CA HIS A 201 -2.25 17.03 1.71
C HIS A 201 -1.25 16.42 2.69
N GLN A 202 0.01 16.85 2.62
CA GLN A 202 1.03 16.41 3.56
C GLN A 202 0.78 16.98 4.95
N GLU A 203 0.78 16.14 5.98
CA GLU A 203 0.64 16.56 7.39
C GLU A 203 1.99 16.57 8.11
N ASP A 204 2.82 15.56 7.83
CA ASP A 204 4.20 15.48 8.34
C ASP A 204 5.12 14.76 7.32
N ALA A 205 6.29 14.31 7.73
CA ALA A 205 7.29 13.71 6.84
C ALA A 205 6.81 12.41 6.16
N SER A 206 5.86 11.71 6.75
CA SER A 206 5.42 10.37 6.31
C SER A 206 3.90 10.19 6.30
N SER A 207 3.13 11.15 6.80
CA SER A 207 1.67 11.07 6.83
C SER A 207 1.01 12.13 5.96
N TYR A 208 -0.10 11.72 5.34
CA TYR A 208 -0.86 12.52 4.39
C TYR A 208 -2.35 12.33 4.65
N ARG A 209 -3.09 13.44 4.59
CA ARG A 209 -4.54 13.44 4.61
C ARG A 209 -5.07 13.41 3.19
N LEU A 210 -6.11 12.61 2.98
CA LEU A 210 -6.80 12.50 1.70
C LEU A 210 -8.15 13.21 1.77
N THR A 211 -8.45 14.01 0.75
CA THR A 211 -9.77 14.59 0.55
C THR A 211 -10.28 14.15 -0.81
N ALA A 212 -11.32 13.34 -0.83
CA ALA A 212 -11.91 12.84 -2.06
C ALA A 212 -13.23 13.57 -2.36
N GLN A 213 -13.38 14.02 -3.62
CA GLN A 213 -14.63 14.59 -4.12
C GLN A 213 -15.59 13.46 -4.52
N ILE A 214 -15.93 12.61 -3.56
CA ILE A 214 -16.82 11.47 -3.77
C ILE A 214 -18.06 11.69 -2.91
N SER A 215 -19.22 11.66 -3.53
CA SER A 215 -20.50 11.80 -2.82
C SER A 215 -20.94 10.54 -2.07
N ASP A 216 -20.07 9.53 -1.96
CA ASP A 216 -20.37 8.28 -1.29
C ASP A 216 -20.16 8.41 0.22
N ALA A 217 -21.28 8.47 0.96
CA ALA A 217 -21.27 8.57 2.42
C ALA A 217 -20.69 7.32 3.14
N THR A 218 -20.36 6.27 2.41
CA THR A 218 -19.78 5.04 2.98
C THR A 218 -18.27 5.12 3.18
N LEU A 219 -17.60 6.08 2.52
CA LEU A 219 -16.19 6.33 2.74
C LEU A 219 -15.97 7.06 4.06
N ALA A 220 -15.02 6.56 4.85
CA ALA A 220 -14.63 7.21 6.10
C ALA A 220 -14.13 8.65 5.81
N SER A 221 -14.57 9.61 6.64
CA SER A 221 -14.15 11.02 6.52
C SER A 221 -12.68 11.24 6.91
N ASN A 222 -12.06 10.28 7.58
CA ASN A 222 -10.68 10.34 8.09
C ASN A 222 -9.85 9.18 7.51
N VAL A 223 -9.48 9.28 6.23
CA VAL A 223 -8.57 8.34 5.59
C VAL A 223 -7.16 8.89 5.70
N LEU A 224 -6.28 8.07 6.28
CA LEU A 224 -4.86 8.38 6.46
C LEU A 224 -4.05 7.62 5.40
N ALA A 225 -3.10 8.32 4.78
CA ALA A 225 -2.04 7.69 4.00
C ALA A 225 -0.72 7.81 4.75
N LEU A 226 -0.01 6.70 4.84
CA LEU A 226 1.33 6.60 5.39
C LEU A 226 2.29 6.22 4.27
N VAL A 227 3.43 6.91 4.19
CA VAL A 227 4.42 6.68 3.14
C VAL A 227 5.79 6.46 3.74
N GLU A 228 6.48 5.44 3.26
CA GLU A 228 7.85 5.16 3.68
C GLU A 228 8.78 4.87 2.51
N PRO A 229 10.06 5.24 2.64
CA PRO A 229 11.06 4.83 1.68
C PRO A 229 11.34 3.32 1.81
N VAL A 230 11.57 2.67 0.67
CA VAL A 230 12.01 1.28 0.59
C VAL A 230 13.35 1.26 -0.15
N GLY A 231 14.43 1.00 0.59
CA GLY A 231 15.77 1.18 0.05
C GLY A 231 16.05 2.62 -0.38
N ALA A 232 16.83 2.79 -1.44
CA ALA A 232 17.24 4.12 -1.90
C ALA A 232 16.26 4.75 -2.92
N ASP A 233 15.48 3.94 -3.63
CA ASP A 233 14.81 4.34 -4.86
C ASP A 233 13.36 3.86 -5.01
N GLN A 234 12.76 3.35 -3.94
CA GLN A 234 11.34 2.99 -3.93
C GLN A 234 10.60 3.70 -2.80
N VAL A 235 9.29 3.80 -2.93
CA VAL A 235 8.37 4.24 -1.88
C VAL A 235 7.22 3.26 -1.77
N ILE A 236 6.73 3.06 -0.55
CA ILE A 236 5.50 2.32 -0.27
C ILE A 236 4.49 3.27 0.35
N ALA A 237 3.26 3.23 -0.13
CA ALA A 237 2.13 3.97 0.42
C ALA A 237 1.08 3.00 0.96
N LEU A 238 0.62 3.24 2.18
CA LEU A 238 -0.47 2.53 2.82
C LEU A 238 -1.62 3.50 3.08
N VAL A 239 -2.81 3.15 2.62
CA VAL A 239 -4.05 3.90 2.92
C VAL A 239 -4.96 3.04 3.78
N VAL A 240 -5.42 3.62 4.88
CA VAL A 240 -6.27 2.96 5.88
C VAL A 240 -7.22 3.98 6.51
N ASP A 241 -8.43 3.55 6.87
CA ASP A 241 -9.30 4.32 7.73
C ASP A 241 -8.81 4.22 9.19
N GLN A 242 -8.74 5.35 9.86
CA GLN A 242 -8.58 5.31 11.30
C GLN A 242 -9.86 4.73 11.89
N ALA A 243 -9.84 3.48 12.27
CA ALA A 243 -10.91 2.91 13.05
C ALA A 243 -11.06 3.76 14.32
N VAL A 244 -12.17 4.48 14.43
CA VAL A 244 -12.59 4.99 15.74
C VAL A 244 -12.71 3.74 16.62
N PRO A 245 -11.94 3.62 17.71
CA PRO A 245 -12.08 2.47 18.58
C PRO A 245 -13.56 2.43 18.99
N LYS A 246 -14.28 1.40 18.56
CA LYS A 246 -15.61 1.12 19.09
C LYS A 246 -15.39 1.00 20.59
N ARG A 247 -15.84 1.99 21.38
CA ARG A 247 -15.92 1.86 22.83
C ARG A 247 -16.63 0.54 23.06
N LEU A 248 -15.91 -0.41 23.61
CA LEU A 248 -16.52 -1.57 24.25
C LEU A 248 -17.35 -0.95 25.38
N ASP A 249 -18.65 -0.84 25.18
CA ASP A 249 -19.58 -0.63 26.26
C ASP A 249 -19.48 -1.87 27.15
N ILE A 250 -18.61 -1.76 28.16
CA ILE A 250 -18.53 -2.73 29.25
C ILE A 250 -19.74 -2.38 30.14
N ASN A 251 -20.83 -3.09 29.92
CA ASN A 251 -21.92 -3.23 30.90
C ASN A 251 -21.57 -4.31 31.91
#